data_7a8b95cb52536a2afb4ce8c2908dd970
#
_entry.id   7a8b95cb52536a2afb4ce8c2908dd970
#
_cell.length_a   1.000
_cell.length_b   1.000
_cell.length_c   1.000
_cell.angle_alpha   90.00
_cell.angle_beta   90.00
_cell.angle_gamma   90.00
#
_symmetry.space_group_name_H-M   'P 1'
#
loop_
_entity.id
_entity.type
_entity.pdbx_description
1 polymer ?
#
loop_
_entity_poly.entity_id
_entity_poly.type
_entity_poly.pdbx_seq_one_letter_code
_entity_poly.pdbx_strand_id
1 'polypeptide(L)'
;MKKEDEEVITKMMGVEPIRINSSLVTAQMRDRLYWTNISNVTVPTDRNINMSDILNNGYYPYDKARCLCKNDSHGYYNGCFWTPCKRFYRWYYKAFGSMVFSSKEKFEECVKEFERVVGDNKPSAKIFDDYVGSVFDDARYLWKEERARLQGVPEDYMKNVSEKEAADLLGDGWTIPVIVHILKNMVF
;
A
#
# COMPACT_ATOMS: atom_id res chain seq x y z
N MET A 1 9.93 -12.67 3.55
CA MET A 1 11.15 -13.45 3.25
C MET A 1 11.19 -14.61 4.23
N LYS A 2 11.65 -15.77 3.83
CA LYS A 2 11.85 -16.90 4.75
C LYS A 2 13.08 -16.63 5.62
N LYS A 3 13.09 -17.20 6.82
CA LYS A 3 14.21 -17.02 7.77
C LYS A 3 15.54 -17.56 7.21
N GLU A 4 15.47 -18.67 6.50
CA GLU A 4 16.62 -19.28 5.83
C GLU A 4 17.26 -18.33 4.79
N ASP A 5 16.43 -17.63 3.99
CA ASP A 5 16.91 -16.66 3.01
C ASP A 5 17.55 -15.42 3.69
N GLU A 6 16.98 -15.00 4.82
CA GLU A 6 17.51 -13.90 5.64
C GLU A 6 18.90 -14.26 6.20
N GLU A 7 19.06 -15.46 6.73
CA GLU A 7 20.34 -15.95 7.25
C GLU A 7 21.44 -16.04 6.16
N VAL A 8 21.06 -16.48 4.95
CA VAL A 8 21.99 -16.53 3.81
C VAL A 8 22.45 -15.11 3.43
N ILE A 9 21.52 -14.15 3.30
CA ILE A 9 21.86 -12.76 2.95
C ILE A 9 22.71 -12.14 4.07
N THR A 10 22.34 -12.31 5.34
CA THR A 10 23.09 -11.82 6.48
C THR A 10 24.52 -12.31 6.49
N LYS A 11 24.72 -13.62 6.25
CA LYS A 11 26.05 -14.21 6.13
C LYS A 11 26.86 -13.64 4.97
N MET A 12 26.23 -13.41 3.81
CA MET A 12 26.89 -12.83 2.64
C MET A 12 27.24 -11.34 2.83
N MET A 13 26.35 -10.57 3.48
CA MET A 13 26.56 -9.16 3.74
C MET A 13 27.50 -8.88 4.92
N GLY A 14 27.66 -9.85 5.83
CA GLY A 14 28.51 -9.73 7.02
C GLY A 14 28.00 -8.75 8.08
N VAL A 15 26.72 -8.34 7.98
CA VAL A 15 26.06 -7.44 8.92
C VAL A 15 24.63 -7.91 9.19
N GLU A 16 24.13 -7.68 10.41
CA GLU A 16 22.74 -7.97 10.77
C GLU A 16 21.78 -6.96 10.14
N PRO A 17 20.58 -7.39 9.69
CA PRO A 17 19.61 -6.48 9.14
C PRO A 17 18.90 -5.67 10.22
N ILE A 18 18.56 -4.43 9.88
CA ILE A 18 17.65 -3.60 10.67
C ILE A 18 16.26 -3.71 10.07
N ARG A 19 15.29 -4.11 10.88
CA ARG A 19 13.89 -4.19 10.45
C ARG A 19 13.20 -2.85 10.69
N ILE A 20 12.73 -2.22 9.62
CA ILE A 20 12.01 -0.95 9.69
C ILE A 20 10.68 -1.07 8.95
N ASN A 21 9.59 -0.71 9.64
CA ASN A 21 8.30 -0.52 9.03
C ASN A 21 8.13 0.96 8.66
N SER A 22 7.83 1.24 7.39
CA SER A 22 7.60 2.60 6.89
C SER A 22 6.47 3.33 7.61
N SER A 23 5.54 2.61 8.26
CA SER A 23 4.44 3.20 9.02
C SER A 23 4.89 4.15 10.12
N LEU A 24 6.14 4.05 10.55
CA LEU A 24 6.75 4.98 11.51
C LEU A 24 7.04 6.36 10.90
N VAL A 25 7.22 6.46 9.60
CA VAL A 25 7.64 7.70 8.92
C VAL A 25 6.74 8.15 7.78
N THR A 26 5.73 7.32 7.45
CA THR A 26 4.67 7.61 6.47
C THR A 26 3.36 6.93 6.90
N ALA A 27 2.28 7.15 6.14
CA ALA A 27 1.02 6.44 6.38
C ALA A 27 0.96 5.05 5.71
N GLN A 28 2.09 4.44 5.33
CA GLN A 28 2.15 3.15 4.65
C GLN A 28 2.77 2.05 5.52
N MET A 29 2.08 0.93 5.67
CA MET A 29 2.65 -0.29 6.23
C MET A 29 3.53 -0.99 5.20
N ARG A 30 4.84 -0.85 5.29
CA ARG A 30 5.83 -1.50 4.43
C ARG A 30 7.01 -1.94 5.28
N ASP A 31 6.91 -3.15 5.80
CA ASP A 31 7.91 -3.75 6.68
C ASP A 31 9.03 -4.37 5.85
N ARG A 32 10.27 -3.92 6.05
CA ARG A 32 11.45 -4.34 5.27
C ARG A 32 12.66 -4.53 6.17
N LEU A 33 13.58 -5.37 5.70
CA LEU A 33 14.91 -5.59 6.25
C LEU A 33 15.92 -4.77 5.45
N TYR A 34 16.82 -4.11 6.15
CA TYR A 34 17.87 -3.28 5.58
C TYR A 34 19.21 -3.72 6.10
N TRP A 35 20.06 -4.28 5.24
CA TRP A 35 21.45 -4.60 5.54
C TRP A 35 22.31 -3.39 5.19
N THR A 36 23.01 -2.85 6.17
CA THR A 36 23.84 -1.66 6.00
C THR A 36 25.05 -1.75 6.93
N ASN A 37 26.20 -1.25 6.45
CA ASN A 37 27.42 -1.03 7.26
C ASN A 37 27.50 0.38 7.87
N ILE A 38 26.47 1.22 7.68
CA ILE A 38 26.38 2.52 8.31
C ILE A 38 26.18 2.30 9.81
N SER A 39 27.06 2.87 10.61
CA SER A 39 26.99 2.75 12.07
C SER A 39 25.84 3.55 12.67
N ASN A 40 25.37 3.14 13.86
CA ASN A 40 24.37 3.85 14.67
C ASN A 40 23.00 4.08 13.99
N VAL A 41 22.65 3.27 12.99
CA VAL A 41 21.29 3.28 12.42
C VAL A 41 20.34 2.64 13.42
N THR A 42 19.30 3.35 13.78
CA THR A 42 18.25 2.89 14.72
C THR A 42 16.90 2.83 14.01
N VAL A 43 15.92 2.19 14.62
CA VAL A 43 14.52 2.28 14.16
C VAL A 43 14.05 3.73 14.33
N PRO A 44 13.42 4.35 13.31
CA PRO A 44 12.93 5.73 13.41
C PRO A 44 11.81 5.86 14.45
N THR A 45 11.70 7.03 15.06
CA THR A 45 10.58 7.40 15.92
C THR A 45 9.30 7.54 15.07
N ASP A 46 8.16 7.12 15.62
CA ASP A 46 6.86 7.27 14.96
C ASP A 46 6.52 8.76 14.80
N ARG A 47 6.22 9.17 13.58
CA ARG A 47 5.80 10.52 13.21
C ARG A 47 4.29 10.71 13.27
N ASN A 48 3.53 9.66 13.59
CA ASN A 48 2.06 9.65 13.67
C ASN A 48 1.35 10.14 12.38
N ILE A 49 1.96 9.93 11.21
CA ILE A 49 1.36 10.30 9.92
C ILE A 49 0.30 9.26 9.57
N ASN A 50 -0.94 9.68 9.40
CA ASN A 50 -2.08 8.83 9.09
C ASN A 50 -2.58 9.03 7.66
N MET A 51 -3.49 8.16 7.20
CA MET A 51 -4.09 8.27 5.86
C MET A 51 -4.88 9.56 5.66
N SER A 52 -5.49 10.11 6.72
CA SER A 52 -6.14 11.42 6.67
C SER A 52 -5.20 12.57 6.29
N ASP A 53 -3.90 12.44 6.60
CA ASP A 53 -2.88 13.44 6.28
C ASP A 53 -2.37 13.31 4.83
N ILE A 54 -2.68 12.19 4.18
CA ILE A 54 -2.19 11.83 2.84
C ILE A 54 -3.22 12.11 1.76
N LEU A 55 -4.51 11.87 2.06
CA LEU A 55 -5.60 11.96 1.09
C LEU A 55 -5.87 13.40 0.65
N ASN A 56 -6.12 13.59 -0.64
CA ASN A 56 -6.67 14.86 -1.15
C ASN A 56 -8.13 15.02 -0.74
N ASN A 57 -8.89 13.93 -0.81
CA ASN A 57 -10.27 13.83 -0.37
C ASN A 57 -10.70 12.38 -0.19
N GLY A 58 -11.86 12.19 0.41
CA GLY A 58 -12.47 10.88 0.63
C GLY A 58 -12.14 10.30 2.00
N TYR A 59 -12.51 9.04 2.16
CA TYR A 59 -12.43 8.29 3.41
C TYR A 59 -11.60 7.01 3.21
N TYR A 60 -10.69 6.76 4.12
CA TYR A 60 -9.97 5.49 4.23
C TYR A 60 -10.21 4.92 5.64
N PRO A 61 -10.64 3.66 5.78
CA PRO A 61 -11.15 3.15 7.06
C PRO A 61 -10.07 2.78 8.10
N TYR A 62 -8.79 2.96 7.78
CA TYR A 62 -7.68 2.63 8.67
C TYR A 62 -6.69 3.80 8.75
N ASP A 63 -5.94 3.90 9.85
CA ASP A 63 -4.93 4.94 10.01
C ASP A 63 -3.77 4.81 9.02
N LYS A 64 -3.42 3.58 8.66
CA LYS A 64 -2.30 3.29 7.77
C LYS A 64 -2.75 2.52 6.54
N ALA A 65 -2.25 2.92 5.37
CA ALA A 65 -2.42 2.17 4.13
C ALA A 65 -1.61 0.88 4.14
N ARG A 66 -2.05 -0.09 3.36
CA ARG A 66 -1.25 -1.27 3.02
C ARG A 66 -0.11 -0.87 2.09
N CYS A 67 0.89 -1.75 1.97
CA CYS A 67 2.00 -1.57 1.03
C CYS A 67 1.49 -1.29 -0.37
N LEU A 68 1.98 -0.21 -0.99
CA LEU A 68 1.71 0.07 -2.40
C LEU A 68 2.18 -1.10 -3.26
N CYS A 69 1.36 -1.47 -4.20
CA CYS A 69 1.63 -2.53 -5.16
C CYS A 69 1.62 -1.97 -6.58
N LYS A 70 2.53 -2.48 -7.39
CA LYS A 70 2.44 -2.37 -8.84
C LYS A 70 1.05 -2.87 -9.29
N ASN A 71 0.43 -2.29 -10.26
CA ASN A 71 -0.90 -2.64 -10.77
C ASN A 71 -2.12 -2.21 -9.94
N ASP A 72 -1.97 -1.46 -8.85
CA ASP A 72 -3.12 -0.96 -8.07
C ASP A 72 -3.84 0.24 -8.71
N SER A 73 -3.41 0.69 -9.88
CA SER A 73 -3.94 1.91 -10.53
C SER A 73 -5.05 1.66 -11.55
N HIS A 74 -5.22 0.44 -12.05
CA HIS A 74 -6.03 0.22 -13.27
C HIS A 74 -6.95 -1.02 -13.24
N GLY A 75 -7.01 -1.71 -12.12
CA GLY A 75 -7.92 -2.86 -11.97
C GLY A 75 -7.60 -4.08 -12.86
N TYR A 76 -6.47 -4.08 -13.56
CA TYR A 76 -6.05 -5.19 -14.40
C TYR A 76 -5.12 -6.12 -13.61
N TYR A 77 -5.50 -7.39 -13.48
CA TYR A 77 -4.73 -8.37 -12.71
C TYR A 77 -4.83 -9.76 -13.35
N ASN A 78 -3.72 -10.46 -13.46
CA ASN A 78 -3.62 -11.80 -14.06
C ASN A 78 -4.30 -11.93 -15.42
N GLY A 79 -4.13 -10.96 -16.31
CA GLY A 79 -4.72 -11.00 -17.66
C GLY A 79 -6.21 -10.65 -17.72
N CYS A 80 -6.85 -10.30 -16.60
CA CYS A 80 -8.27 -9.97 -16.52
C CYS A 80 -8.51 -8.57 -15.94
N PHE A 81 -9.49 -7.88 -16.48
CA PHE A 81 -10.00 -6.64 -15.89
C PHE A 81 -10.93 -6.98 -14.73
N TRP A 82 -10.63 -6.43 -13.56
CA TRP A 82 -11.43 -6.66 -12.36
C TRP A 82 -12.52 -5.61 -12.22
N THR A 83 -13.75 -6.06 -12.10
CA THR A 83 -14.91 -5.21 -11.78
C THR A 83 -14.74 -4.55 -10.40
N PRO A 84 -15.44 -3.44 -10.11
CA PRO A 84 -15.36 -2.75 -8.80
C PRO A 84 -15.59 -3.68 -7.61
N CYS A 85 -16.57 -4.59 -7.68
CA CYS A 85 -16.83 -5.57 -6.63
C CYS A 85 -15.67 -6.56 -6.40
N LYS A 86 -15.01 -7.03 -7.46
CA LYS A 86 -13.82 -7.90 -7.35
C LYS A 86 -12.61 -7.14 -6.81
N ARG A 87 -12.46 -5.85 -7.15
CA ARG A 87 -11.43 -4.97 -6.57
C ARG A 87 -11.66 -4.79 -5.08
N PHE A 88 -12.93 -4.53 -4.67
CA PHE A 88 -13.30 -4.45 -3.26
C PHE A 88 -13.01 -5.76 -2.52
N TYR A 89 -13.40 -6.92 -3.05
CA TYR A 89 -13.05 -8.24 -2.49
C TYR A 89 -11.54 -8.39 -2.29
N ARG A 90 -10.73 -8.04 -3.28
CA ARG A 90 -9.27 -8.14 -3.22
C ARG A 90 -8.70 -7.27 -2.11
N TRP A 91 -9.18 -6.06 -2.01
CA TRP A 91 -8.75 -5.12 -0.99
C TRP A 91 -9.27 -5.51 0.41
N TYR A 92 -10.57 -5.70 0.54
CA TYR A 92 -11.23 -5.91 1.84
C TYR A 92 -10.88 -7.26 2.45
N TYR A 93 -11.07 -8.35 1.70
CA TYR A 93 -10.89 -9.72 2.19
C TYR A 93 -9.47 -10.25 2.00
N LYS A 94 -8.82 -9.99 0.86
CA LYS A 94 -7.44 -10.45 0.60
C LYS A 94 -6.36 -9.52 1.14
N ALA A 95 -6.74 -8.40 1.73
CA ALA A 95 -5.83 -7.42 2.30
C ALA A 95 -4.77 -6.91 1.31
N PHE A 96 -5.13 -6.71 0.03
CA PHE A 96 -4.22 -6.31 -1.03
C PHE A 96 -4.60 -4.97 -1.64
N GLY A 97 -3.63 -4.06 -1.74
CA GLY A 97 -3.84 -2.71 -2.27
C GLY A 97 -4.48 -1.75 -1.28
N SER A 98 -4.87 -0.58 -1.78
CA SER A 98 -5.55 0.46 -1.00
C SER A 98 -6.67 1.08 -1.83
N MET A 99 -7.86 1.23 -1.22
CA MET A 99 -9.04 1.84 -1.84
C MET A 99 -9.59 2.96 -0.95
N VAL A 100 -10.01 4.04 -1.57
CA VAL A 100 -10.57 5.24 -0.95
C VAL A 100 -12.03 5.35 -1.35
N PHE A 101 -12.88 5.74 -0.43
CA PHE A 101 -14.33 5.92 -0.60
C PHE A 101 -14.68 7.41 -0.53
N SER A 102 -15.80 7.81 -1.08
CA SER A 102 -16.25 9.21 -0.99
C SER A 102 -16.59 9.59 0.46
N SER A 103 -17.10 8.65 1.26
CA SER A 103 -17.42 8.86 2.67
C SER A 103 -17.36 7.55 3.47
N LYS A 104 -17.45 7.66 4.80
CA LYS A 104 -17.55 6.53 5.72
C LYS A 104 -18.80 5.70 5.46
N GLU A 105 -19.92 6.36 5.20
CA GLU A 105 -21.22 5.73 4.92
C GLU A 105 -21.12 4.88 3.65
N LYS A 106 -20.44 5.38 2.60
CA LYS A 106 -20.21 4.61 1.37
C LYS A 106 -19.34 3.38 1.59
N PHE A 107 -18.32 3.48 2.42
CA PHE A 107 -17.55 2.30 2.84
C PHE A 107 -18.43 1.28 3.56
N GLU A 108 -19.26 1.72 4.52
CA GLU A 108 -20.15 0.84 5.27
C GLU A 108 -21.23 0.19 4.37
N GLU A 109 -21.74 0.91 3.36
CA GLU A 109 -22.61 0.34 2.33
C GLU A 109 -21.90 -0.76 1.55
N CYS A 110 -20.65 -0.55 1.13
CA CYS A 110 -19.85 -1.56 0.45
C CYS A 110 -19.61 -2.81 1.33
N VAL A 111 -19.36 -2.64 2.61
CA VAL A 111 -19.18 -3.76 3.55
C VAL A 111 -20.47 -4.58 3.67
N LYS A 112 -21.61 -3.91 3.91
CA LYS A 112 -22.92 -4.58 3.99
C LYS A 112 -23.26 -5.34 2.72
N GLU A 113 -23.02 -4.73 1.57
CA GLU A 113 -23.28 -5.37 0.27
C GLU A 113 -22.34 -6.56 0.04
N PHE A 114 -21.08 -6.45 0.42
CA PHE A 114 -20.12 -7.55 0.35
C PHE A 114 -20.58 -8.73 1.20
N GLU A 115 -20.98 -8.49 2.45
CA GLU A 115 -21.49 -9.52 3.36
C GLU A 115 -22.78 -10.16 2.82
N ARG A 116 -23.71 -9.36 2.27
CA ARG A 116 -24.93 -9.86 1.63
C ARG A 116 -24.65 -10.79 0.46
N VAL A 117 -23.70 -10.41 -0.42
CA VAL A 117 -23.36 -11.19 -1.63
C VAL A 117 -22.61 -12.47 -1.26
N VAL A 118 -21.71 -12.41 -0.30
CA VAL A 118 -20.93 -13.57 0.16
C VAL A 118 -21.80 -14.53 0.95
N GLY A 119 -22.71 -14.04 1.81
CA GLY A 119 -23.52 -14.85 2.71
C GLY A 119 -22.66 -15.81 3.55
N ASP A 120 -23.09 -17.05 3.70
CA ASP A 120 -22.36 -18.08 4.43
C ASP A 120 -21.20 -18.74 3.67
N ASN A 121 -20.93 -18.27 2.44
CA ASN A 121 -19.87 -18.85 1.62
C ASN A 121 -18.48 -18.32 2.02
N LYS A 122 -17.45 -19.13 1.75
CA LYS A 122 -16.07 -18.63 1.81
C LYS A 122 -15.87 -17.59 0.70
N PRO A 123 -15.46 -16.33 1.02
CA PRO A 123 -15.28 -15.30 0.02
C PRO A 123 -14.31 -15.68 -1.09
N SER A 124 -14.73 -15.48 -2.33
CA SER A 124 -13.93 -15.70 -3.53
C SER A 124 -14.29 -14.71 -4.63
N ALA A 125 -13.38 -14.43 -5.55
CA ALA A 125 -13.66 -13.53 -6.68
C ALA A 125 -14.79 -14.05 -7.58
N LYS A 126 -14.99 -15.37 -7.65
CA LYS A 126 -16.03 -16.02 -8.47
C LYS A 126 -17.45 -15.68 -8.01
N ILE A 127 -17.66 -15.44 -6.71
CA ILE A 127 -18.98 -15.05 -6.17
C ILE A 127 -19.48 -13.74 -6.83
N PHE A 128 -18.56 -12.92 -7.31
CA PHE A 128 -18.83 -11.62 -7.94
C PHE A 128 -18.84 -11.68 -9.48
N ASP A 129 -18.80 -12.87 -10.11
CA ASP A 129 -18.80 -12.99 -11.59
C ASP A 129 -20.10 -12.46 -12.18
N ASP A 130 -21.23 -12.78 -11.55
CA ASP A 130 -22.58 -12.40 -11.98
C ASP A 130 -23.16 -11.23 -11.16
N TYR A 131 -22.31 -10.52 -10.40
CA TYR A 131 -22.78 -9.39 -9.60
C TYR A 131 -23.23 -8.23 -10.51
N VAL A 132 -24.48 -7.82 -10.31
CA VAL A 132 -25.11 -6.66 -10.97
C VAL A 132 -25.46 -5.64 -9.90
N GLY A 133 -24.71 -4.55 -9.85
CA GLY A 133 -24.93 -3.46 -8.89
C GLY A 133 -23.79 -2.45 -8.96
N SER A 134 -24.05 -1.22 -8.50
CA SER A 134 -23.12 -0.09 -8.54
C SER A 134 -22.58 0.34 -7.17
N VAL A 135 -22.91 -0.38 -6.09
CA VAL A 135 -22.50 -0.01 -4.72
C VAL A 135 -20.98 0.11 -4.60
N PHE A 136 -20.22 -0.74 -5.28
CA PHE A 136 -18.75 -0.74 -5.26
C PHE A 136 -18.11 0.30 -6.18
N ASP A 137 -18.87 1.00 -7.01
CA ASP A 137 -18.35 1.97 -7.99
C ASP A 137 -17.83 3.25 -7.34
N ASP A 138 -18.28 3.54 -6.12
CA ASP A 138 -17.80 4.67 -5.32
C ASP A 138 -16.31 4.58 -4.97
N ALA A 139 -15.79 3.36 -4.86
CA ALA A 139 -14.42 3.13 -4.42
C ALA A 139 -13.40 3.39 -5.52
N ARG A 140 -12.41 4.22 -5.23
CA ARG A 140 -11.28 4.53 -6.12
C ARG A 140 -9.96 4.01 -5.57
N TYR A 141 -8.98 3.87 -6.45
CA TYR A 141 -7.59 3.74 -6.02
C TYR A 141 -7.02 5.09 -5.53
N LEU A 142 -5.88 5.03 -4.85
CA LEU A 142 -5.10 6.23 -4.54
C LEU A 142 -4.65 6.93 -5.83
N TRP A 143 -4.73 8.24 -5.87
CA TRP A 143 -4.16 9.05 -6.94
C TRP A 143 -2.63 9.07 -6.86
N LYS A 144 -1.96 9.44 -7.94
CA LYS A 144 -0.50 9.44 -8.01
C LYS A 144 0.14 10.36 -6.96
N GLU A 145 -0.49 11.50 -6.65
CA GLU A 145 -0.03 12.44 -5.62
C GLU A 145 -0.12 11.81 -4.23
N GLU A 146 -1.23 11.12 -3.92
CA GLU A 146 -1.42 10.40 -2.66
C GLU A 146 -0.41 9.26 -2.50
N ARG A 147 -0.12 8.54 -3.59
CA ARG A 147 0.92 7.50 -3.63
C ARG A 147 2.32 8.08 -3.45
N ALA A 148 2.60 9.24 -4.06
CA ALA A 148 3.87 9.94 -3.89
C ALA A 148 4.09 10.30 -2.42
N ARG A 149 3.09 10.88 -1.75
CA ARG A 149 3.14 11.18 -0.30
C ARG A 149 3.39 9.94 0.54
N LEU A 150 2.76 8.80 0.23
CA LEU A 150 2.99 7.53 0.93
C LEU A 150 4.44 7.03 0.80
N GLN A 151 5.11 7.30 -0.33
CA GLN A 151 6.53 6.96 -0.53
C GLN A 151 7.48 8.07 -0.10
N GLY A 152 6.95 9.26 0.26
CA GLY A 152 7.76 10.44 0.59
C GLY A 152 8.48 11.02 -0.62
N VAL A 153 7.94 10.82 -1.82
CA VAL A 153 8.40 11.41 -3.07
C VAL A 153 7.71 12.77 -3.26
N PRO A 154 8.43 13.84 -3.59
CA PRO A 154 7.81 15.13 -3.91
C PRO A 154 6.80 14.99 -5.07
N GLU A 155 5.65 15.63 -4.94
CA GLU A 155 4.53 15.47 -5.90
C GLU A 155 4.89 15.94 -7.31
N ASP A 156 5.74 16.94 -7.44
CA ASP A 156 6.23 17.47 -8.72
C ASP A 156 7.00 16.45 -9.55
N TYR A 157 7.62 15.43 -8.91
CA TYR A 157 8.23 14.30 -9.62
C TYR A 157 7.21 13.47 -10.41
N MET A 158 5.94 13.47 -9.97
CA MET A 158 4.87 12.73 -10.64
C MET A 158 4.10 13.57 -11.66
N LYS A 159 4.45 14.84 -11.85
CA LYS A 159 3.70 15.80 -12.68
C LYS A 159 3.49 15.31 -14.12
N ASN A 160 4.53 14.75 -14.73
CA ASN A 160 4.52 14.30 -16.13
C ASN A 160 4.37 12.78 -16.28
N VAL A 161 3.95 12.10 -15.21
CA VAL A 161 3.81 10.64 -15.19
C VAL A 161 2.32 10.30 -15.15
N SER A 162 1.90 9.31 -15.93
CA SER A 162 0.51 8.82 -15.90
C SER A 162 0.20 8.09 -14.56
N GLU A 163 -1.07 7.95 -14.21
CA GLU A 163 -1.51 7.21 -13.02
C GLU A 163 -0.95 5.78 -12.97
N LYS A 164 -0.91 5.11 -14.14
CA LYS A 164 -0.40 3.75 -14.26
C LYS A 164 1.11 3.69 -14.01
N GLU A 165 1.87 4.54 -14.71
CA GLU A 165 3.33 4.60 -14.54
C GLU A 165 3.72 4.99 -13.11
N ALA A 166 3.01 5.95 -12.51
CA ALA A 166 3.22 6.34 -11.13
C ALA A 166 2.98 5.18 -10.16
N ALA A 167 1.93 4.37 -10.37
CA ALA A 167 1.67 3.20 -9.56
C ALA A 167 2.77 2.15 -9.68
N ASP A 168 3.27 1.92 -10.90
CA ASP A 168 4.35 0.96 -11.16
C ASP A 168 5.66 1.43 -10.50
N LEU A 169 6.05 2.69 -10.72
CA LEU A 169 7.28 3.27 -10.16
C LEU A 169 7.25 3.31 -8.62
N LEU A 170 6.14 3.80 -8.04
CA LEU A 170 6.03 3.94 -6.58
C LEU A 170 5.80 2.59 -5.89
N GLY A 171 5.17 1.62 -6.58
CA GLY A 171 4.99 0.26 -6.07
C GLY A 171 6.31 -0.50 -5.96
N ASP A 172 7.22 -0.33 -6.94
CA ASP A 172 8.55 -0.93 -6.95
C ASP A 172 9.58 -0.10 -6.15
N GLY A 173 9.29 1.17 -5.88
CA GLY A 173 10.18 2.12 -5.21
C GLY A 173 10.37 1.87 -3.71
N TRP A 174 11.37 2.53 -3.15
CA TRP A 174 11.62 2.57 -1.71
C TRP A 174 10.85 3.70 -1.05
N THR A 175 10.54 3.55 0.25
CA THR A 175 10.01 4.65 1.05
C THR A 175 11.16 5.61 1.39
N ILE A 176 11.17 6.78 0.75
CA ILE A 176 12.28 7.75 0.80
C ILE A 176 12.61 8.16 2.24
N PRO A 177 11.65 8.49 3.13
CA PRO A 177 11.96 8.85 4.51
C PRO A 177 12.72 7.77 5.30
N VAL A 178 12.52 6.47 4.98
CA VAL A 178 13.29 5.38 5.60
C VAL A 178 14.73 5.41 5.10
N ILE A 179 14.94 5.57 3.80
CA ILE A 179 16.28 5.63 3.21
C ILE A 179 17.05 6.85 3.72
N VAL A 180 16.40 8.00 3.76
CA VAL A 180 16.99 9.23 4.35
C VAL A 180 17.36 9.00 5.82
N HIS A 181 16.51 8.32 6.61
CA HIS A 181 16.81 7.99 8.01
C HIS A 181 18.05 7.11 8.14
N ILE A 182 18.23 6.12 7.27
CA ILE A 182 19.43 5.26 7.26
C ILE A 182 20.66 6.06 6.86
N LEU A 183 20.58 6.82 5.75
CA LEU A 183 21.73 7.53 5.16
C LEU A 183 22.20 8.73 5.98
N LYS A 184 21.35 9.35 6.82
CA LYS A 184 21.75 10.51 7.63
C LYS A 184 22.89 10.23 8.61
N ASN A 185 23.17 8.95 8.91
CA ASN A 185 24.25 8.52 9.77
C ASN A 185 25.57 8.21 8.98
N MET A 186 25.58 8.42 7.66
CA MET A 186 26.82 8.30 6.89
C MET A 186 27.81 9.41 7.31
N VAL A 187 29.03 8.99 7.60
CA VAL A 187 30.19 9.89 7.82
C VAL A 187 31.04 9.78 6.55
N PHE A 188 31.32 10.90 5.91
CA PHE A 188 32.16 11.00 4.72
C PHE A 188 33.58 11.35 5.11
#